data_bc8d78f7b25d918132e0300a45e1865f
#
_entry.id   bc8d78f7b25d918132e0300a45e1865f
#
_cell.length_a   1.000
_cell.length_b   1.000
_cell.length_c   1.000
_cell.angle_alpha   90.00
_cell.angle_beta   90.00
_cell.angle_gamma   90.00
#
_symmetry.space_group_name_H-M   'P 1'
#
loop_
_entity.id
_entity.type
_entity.pdbx_description
1 polymer ?
#
loop_
_entity_poly.entity_id
_entity_poly.type
_entity_poly.pdbx_seq_one_letter_code
_entity_poly.pdbx_strand_id
1 'polypeptide(L)'
;MRQGLTSLLSKLLLISLFLGASVPLQAAETGTLGSDEPARYLAQLKDLYLTSDERKALLDHSNGLLETHGLKAAYQVGQANPQDLKYRLSLGAPGELRIREERRDAAGNIAVRNRSFSVFGMDPYLQYQCPPEGIVCTFTSPDGGEPWLTILRDGDGAEALAKALSFLIRNLQKG
;
A
#
# COMPACT_ATOMS: atom_id res chain seq x y z
N MET A 1 50.25 -70.74 -14.91
CA MET A 1 50.51 -71.24 -16.30
C MET A 1 49.93 -70.19 -17.22
N ARG A 2 50.88 -69.69 -18.04
CA ARG A 2 50.76 -69.22 -19.45
C ARG A 2 49.68 -68.14 -19.72
N GLN A 3 50.16 -66.92 -19.97
CA GLN A 3 50.70 -66.36 -21.23
C GLN A 3 49.61 -66.26 -22.30
N GLY A 4 49.41 -65.15 -22.81
CA GLY A 4 49.86 -64.52 -24.02
C GLY A 4 49.01 -63.31 -24.31
N LEU A 5 49.48 -62.22 -24.45
CA LEU A 5 50.36 -61.57 -25.46
C LEU A 5 49.60 -61.13 -26.73
N THR A 6 49.75 -59.83 -26.95
CA THR A 6 49.76 -59.12 -28.25
C THR A 6 48.41 -58.92 -28.94
N SER A 7 48.05 -57.80 -29.51
CA SER A 7 48.83 -56.93 -30.39
C SER A 7 47.96 -55.75 -30.88
N LEU A 8 48.56 -54.62 -30.93
CA LEU A 8 48.64 -53.68 -32.05
C LEU A 8 47.36 -52.97 -32.60
N LEU A 9 47.40 -51.67 -32.42
CA LEU A 9 47.22 -50.64 -33.46
C LEU A 9 45.91 -50.61 -34.26
N SER A 10 45.09 -49.64 -33.98
CA SER A 10 44.66 -48.79 -35.10
C SER A 10 44.29 -47.39 -34.57
N LYS A 11 45.07 -46.44 -35.00
CA LYS A 11 44.82 -45.01 -34.89
C LYS A 11 43.62 -44.71 -35.75
N LEU A 12 42.54 -44.23 -35.14
CA LEU A 12 41.51 -43.52 -35.88
C LEU A 12 41.30 -42.20 -35.20
N LEU A 13 41.81 -41.21 -35.86
CA LEU A 13 41.71 -39.79 -35.59
C LEU A 13 40.24 -39.36 -35.86
N LEU A 14 39.42 -39.24 -34.84
CA LEU A 14 38.11 -38.63 -34.95
C LEU A 14 38.23 -37.18 -34.51
N ILE A 15 38.34 -36.31 -35.48
CA ILE A 15 38.23 -34.88 -35.35
C ILE A 15 36.76 -34.57 -34.98
N SER A 16 36.49 -34.37 -33.69
CA SER A 16 35.19 -33.88 -33.22
C SER A 16 35.13 -32.40 -33.51
N LEU A 17 34.38 -32.06 -34.53
CA LEU A 17 33.99 -30.70 -34.87
C LEU A 17 33.06 -30.19 -33.74
N PHE A 18 33.59 -29.45 -32.78
CA PHE A 18 32.78 -28.70 -31.80
C PHE A 18 32.11 -27.55 -32.55
N LEU A 19 30.88 -27.76 -33.00
CA LEU A 19 29.98 -26.64 -33.30
C LEU A 19 29.67 -25.95 -31.99
N GLY A 20 30.30 -24.82 -31.73
CA GLY A 20 30.00 -23.93 -30.64
C GLY A 20 28.59 -23.33 -30.85
N ALA A 21 27.60 -23.89 -30.20
CA ALA A 21 26.31 -23.23 -30.04
C ALA A 21 26.52 -22.02 -29.12
N SER A 22 26.64 -20.85 -29.73
CA SER A 22 26.58 -19.58 -29.02
C SER A 22 25.17 -19.42 -28.46
N VAL A 23 24.98 -19.78 -27.20
CA VAL A 23 23.76 -19.44 -26.45
C VAL A 23 23.80 -17.92 -26.24
N PRO A 24 22.85 -17.14 -26.77
CA PRO A 24 22.77 -15.74 -26.42
C PRO A 24 22.52 -15.67 -24.92
N LEU A 25 23.45 -15.08 -24.18
CA LEU A 25 23.28 -14.69 -22.81
C LEU A 25 22.21 -13.60 -22.83
N GLN A 26 20.97 -13.97 -22.61
CA GLN A 26 19.91 -13.00 -22.32
C GLN A 26 20.33 -12.34 -21.02
N ALA A 27 20.82 -11.11 -21.14
CA ALA A 27 20.95 -10.23 -20.00
C ALA A 27 19.56 -10.17 -19.34
N ALA A 28 19.44 -10.77 -18.17
CA ALA A 28 18.28 -10.53 -17.30
C ALA A 28 18.23 -9.03 -17.14
N GLU A 29 17.19 -8.40 -17.68
CA GLU A 29 16.86 -7.02 -17.34
C GLU A 29 16.72 -7.01 -15.82
N THR A 30 17.72 -6.46 -15.16
CA THR A 30 17.60 -6.04 -13.76
C THR A 30 16.57 -4.95 -13.79
N GLY A 31 15.29 -5.36 -13.68
CA GLY A 31 14.20 -4.45 -13.43
C GLY A 31 14.59 -3.61 -12.23
N THR A 32 14.71 -2.32 -12.42
CA THR A 32 14.85 -1.34 -11.35
C THR A 32 13.62 -1.46 -10.47
N LEU A 33 13.70 -2.38 -9.49
CA LEU A 33 12.69 -2.58 -8.45
C LEU A 33 12.64 -1.31 -7.62
N GLY A 34 11.86 -0.32 -8.01
CA GLY A 34 11.65 0.85 -7.17
C GLY A 34 11.14 2.13 -7.82
N SER A 35 11.42 2.41 -9.10
CA SER A 35 11.00 3.69 -9.68
C SER A 35 9.61 3.67 -10.31
N ASP A 36 9.12 2.52 -10.76
CA ASP A 36 7.87 2.43 -11.53
C ASP A 36 6.63 2.09 -10.68
N GLU A 37 6.81 1.58 -9.45
CA GLU A 37 5.68 1.21 -8.59
C GLU A 37 4.78 2.41 -8.25
N PRO A 38 5.32 3.58 -7.85
CA PRO A 38 4.50 4.76 -7.60
C PRO A 38 3.71 5.20 -8.83
N ALA A 39 4.32 5.21 -10.01
CA ALA A 39 3.66 5.61 -11.24
C ALA A 39 2.55 4.63 -11.63
N ARG A 40 2.79 3.32 -11.50
CA ARG A 40 1.79 2.28 -11.74
C ARG A 40 0.61 2.40 -10.78
N TYR A 41 0.87 2.61 -9.50
CA TYR A 41 -0.18 2.79 -8.49
C TYR A 41 -1.08 3.98 -8.84
N LEU A 42 -0.51 5.13 -9.18
CA LEU A 42 -1.27 6.32 -9.57
C LEU A 42 -2.06 6.10 -10.87
N ALA A 43 -1.49 5.40 -11.85
CA ALA A 43 -2.19 5.05 -13.08
C ALA A 43 -3.41 4.16 -12.79
N GLN A 44 -3.24 3.11 -11.98
CA GLN A 44 -4.34 2.23 -11.56
C GLN A 44 -5.46 2.99 -10.85
N LEU A 45 -5.13 3.95 -9.98
CA LEU A 45 -6.16 4.75 -9.30
C LEU A 45 -6.89 5.67 -10.27
N LYS A 46 -6.20 6.30 -11.22
CA LYS A 46 -6.84 7.13 -12.25
C LYS A 46 -7.81 6.33 -13.10
N ASP A 47 -7.45 5.11 -13.47
CA ASP A 47 -8.32 4.21 -14.21
C ASP A 47 -9.52 3.75 -13.36
N LEU A 48 -9.29 3.38 -12.10
CA LEU A 48 -10.34 2.94 -11.16
C LEU A 48 -11.40 4.04 -10.92
N TYR A 49 -10.96 5.28 -10.78
CA TYR A 49 -11.85 6.43 -10.50
C TYR A 49 -12.21 7.24 -11.75
N LEU A 50 -11.87 6.75 -12.94
CA LEU A 50 -12.20 7.37 -14.24
C LEU A 50 -11.84 8.86 -14.29
N THR A 51 -10.64 9.20 -13.80
CA THR A 51 -10.16 10.59 -13.74
C THR A 51 -8.69 10.68 -14.15
N SER A 52 -8.32 11.78 -14.81
CA SER A 52 -6.91 12.12 -15.09
C SER A 52 -6.24 12.86 -13.91
N ASP A 53 -7.03 13.37 -12.96
CA ASP A 53 -6.55 14.11 -11.81
C ASP A 53 -6.09 13.13 -10.71
N GLU A 54 -4.78 13.09 -10.48
CA GLU A 54 -4.16 12.22 -9.46
C GLU A 54 -4.64 12.54 -8.05
N ARG A 55 -4.80 13.83 -7.74
CA ARG A 55 -5.24 14.29 -6.42
C ARG A 55 -6.66 13.84 -6.13
N LYS A 56 -7.53 13.99 -7.14
CA LYS A 56 -8.91 13.51 -7.05
C LYS A 56 -8.96 11.99 -6.90
N ALA A 57 -8.21 11.23 -7.69
CA ALA A 57 -8.15 9.78 -7.61
C ALA A 57 -7.70 9.31 -6.22
N LEU A 58 -6.64 9.91 -5.67
CA LEU A 58 -6.12 9.61 -4.34
C LEU A 58 -7.11 9.94 -3.22
N LEU A 59 -7.79 11.08 -3.33
CA LEU A 59 -8.79 11.50 -2.35
C LEU A 59 -10.00 10.56 -2.36
N ASP A 60 -10.50 10.22 -3.54
CA ASP A 60 -11.64 9.31 -3.70
C ASP A 60 -11.28 7.90 -3.20
N HIS A 61 -10.06 7.42 -3.50
CA HIS A 61 -9.57 6.13 -3.02
C HIS A 61 -9.46 6.09 -1.50
N SER A 62 -8.86 7.12 -0.90
CA SER A 62 -8.74 7.23 0.55
C SER A 62 -10.11 7.26 1.23
N ASN A 63 -11.07 7.98 0.68
CA ASN A 63 -12.45 8.00 1.18
C ASN A 63 -13.16 6.65 1.03
N GLY A 64 -12.94 5.94 -0.08
CA GLY A 64 -13.48 4.59 -0.29
C GLY A 64 -12.93 3.60 0.73
N LEU A 65 -11.63 3.64 1.02
CA LEU A 65 -11.02 2.80 2.05
C LEU A 65 -11.57 3.12 3.44
N LEU A 66 -11.74 4.40 3.79
CA LEU A 66 -12.34 4.82 5.07
C LEU A 66 -13.80 4.37 5.21
N GLU A 67 -14.55 4.29 4.12
CA GLU A 67 -15.92 3.76 4.14
C GLU A 67 -15.94 2.24 4.28
N THR A 68 -15.06 1.54 3.56
CA THR A 68 -14.97 0.07 3.56
C THR A 68 -14.50 -0.45 4.92
N HIS A 69 -13.44 0.14 5.48
CA HIS A 69 -12.83 -0.28 6.74
C HIS A 69 -13.30 0.55 7.95
N GLY A 70 -14.35 1.34 7.80
CA GLY A 70 -14.92 2.16 8.88
C GLY A 70 -15.36 1.32 10.07
N LEU A 71 -15.16 1.84 11.28
CA LEU A 71 -15.58 1.19 12.51
C LEU A 71 -17.11 1.32 12.65
N LYS A 72 -17.80 0.18 12.52
CA LYS A 72 -19.26 0.10 12.66
C LYS A 72 -19.64 -0.52 14.00
N ALA A 73 -20.72 -0.01 14.63
CA ALA A 73 -21.25 -0.53 15.89
C ALA A 73 -21.49 -2.06 15.83
N ALA A 74 -21.96 -2.56 14.68
CA ALA A 74 -22.22 -3.99 14.46
C ALA A 74 -21.00 -4.89 14.63
N TYR A 75 -19.78 -4.36 14.45
CA TYR A 75 -18.53 -5.11 14.61
C TYR A 75 -17.92 -5.00 16.01
N GLN A 76 -18.52 -4.23 16.92
CA GLN A 76 -18.02 -3.95 18.26
C GLN A 76 -18.69 -4.88 19.29
N VAL A 77 -18.75 -6.17 19.02
CA VAL A 77 -19.36 -7.16 19.90
C VAL A 77 -18.67 -7.15 21.26
N GLY A 78 -19.47 -7.06 22.34
CA GLY A 78 -18.96 -7.02 23.72
C GLY A 78 -18.44 -5.66 24.20
N GLN A 79 -18.46 -4.63 23.37
CA GLN A 79 -18.13 -3.27 23.79
C GLN A 79 -19.33 -2.63 24.50
N ALA A 80 -19.06 -1.88 25.60
CA ALA A 80 -20.10 -1.27 26.40
C ALA A 80 -20.86 -0.15 25.64
N ASN A 81 -20.17 0.57 24.75
CA ASN A 81 -20.70 1.72 24.02
C ASN A 81 -20.31 1.62 22.53
N PRO A 82 -20.91 0.70 21.76
CA PRO A 82 -20.62 0.57 20.35
C PRO A 82 -21.08 1.82 19.59
N GLN A 83 -20.25 2.30 18.64
CA GLN A 83 -20.51 3.51 17.86
C GLN A 83 -20.13 3.28 16.40
N ASP A 84 -20.92 3.84 15.49
CA ASP A 84 -20.46 4.01 14.11
C ASP A 84 -19.50 5.20 14.06
N LEU A 85 -18.35 4.99 13.47
CA LEU A 85 -17.33 6.01 13.27
C LEU A 85 -17.06 6.14 11.79
N LYS A 86 -17.42 7.28 11.22
CA LYS A 86 -17.26 7.59 9.80
C LYS A 86 -16.31 8.75 9.62
N TYR A 87 -15.45 8.63 8.62
CA TYR A 87 -14.57 9.72 8.22
C TYR A 87 -14.84 10.15 6.79
N ARG A 88 -14.65 11.43 6.54
CA ARG A 88 -14.63 12.01 5.20
C ARG A 88 -13.46 12.97 5.07
N LEU A 89 -12.62 12.71 4.09
CA LEU A 89 -11.52 13.60 3.73
C LEU A 89 -11.98 14.58 2.65
N SER A 90 -11.51 15.80 2.76
CA SER A 90 -11.68 16.85 1.75
C SER A 90 -10.45 17.75 1.73
N LEU A 91 -10.29 18.49 0.65
CA LEU A 91 -9.19 19.44 0.52
C LEU A 91 -9.68 20.83 0.92
N GLY A 92 -8.80 21.58 1.57
CA GLY A 92 -9.02 22.97 1.92
C GLY A 92 -8.21 23.93 1.06
N ALA A 93 -7.53 24.87 1.70
CA ALA A 93 -6.54 25.72 1.05
C ALA A 93 -5.38 24.88 0.49
N PRO A 94 -4.48 25.41 -0.37
CA PRO A 94 -3.31 24.70 -0.84
C PRO A 94 -2.52 24.08 0.32
N GLY A 95 -2.27 22.76 0.23
CA GLY A 95 -1.60 22.01 1.29
C GLY A 95 -2.44 21.74 2.55
N GLU A 96 -3.75 21.98 2.53
CA GLU A 96 -4.64 21.69 3.64
C GLU A 96 -5.46 20.42 3.40
N LEU A 97 -5.35 19.45 4.30
CA LEU A 97 -6.20 18.25 4.37
C LEU A 97 -7.21 18.42 5.51
N ARG A 98 -8.50 18.30 5.20
CA ARG A 98 -9.60 18.37 6.16
C ARG A 98 -10.17 16.99 6.41
N ILE A 99 -10.43 16.68 7.67
CA ILE A 99 -11.05 15.45 8.12
C ILE A 99 -12.35 15.80 8.84
N ARG A 100 -13.46 15.31 8.31
CA ARG A 100 -14.74 15.28 9.00
C ARG A 100 -14.91 13.91 9.64
N GLU A 101 -15.01 13.87 10.94
CA GLU A 101 -15.33 12.70 11.76
C GLU A 101 -16.79 12.78 12.18
N GLU A 102 -17.54 11.71 11.99
CA GLU A 102 -18.92 11.58 12.45
C GLU A 102 -19.01 10.33 13.32
N ARG A 103 -19.47 10.51 14.54
CA ARG A 103 -19.76 9.44 15.51
C ARG A 103 -21.24 9.33 15.72
N ARG A 104 -21.79 8.12 15.55
CA ARG A 104 -23.16 7.81 15.85
C ARG A 104 -23.21 6.79 16.98
N ASP A 105 -23.87 7.13 18.09
CA ASP A 105 -24.06 6.20 19.20
C ASP A 105 -25.26 5.26 18.98
N ALA A 106 -25.45 4.32 19.91
CA ALA A 106 -26.54 3.35 19.84
C ALA A 106 -27.95 3.99 19.99
N ALA A 107 -28.03 5.18 20.53
CA ALA A 107 -29.30 5.96 20.65
C ALA A 107 -29.59 6.74 19.36
N GLY A 108 -28.67 6.74 18.38
CA GLY A 108 -28.80 7.47 17.14
C GLY A 108 -28.32 8.93 17.20
N ASN A 109 -27.75 9.39 18.33
CA ASN A 109 -27.17 10.71 18.41
C ASN A 109 -25.91 10.80 17.56
N ILE A 110 -25.75 11.93 16.87
CA ILE A 110 -24.62 12.18 15.96
C ILE A 110 -23.77 13.29 16.49
N ALA A 111 -22.48 13.00 16.73
CA ALA A 111 -21.48 14.02 17.04
C ALA A 111 -20.56 14.18 15.82
N VAL A 112 -20.28 15.43 15.44
CA VAL A 112 -19.41 15.75 14.30
C VAL A 112 -18.23 16.55 14.78
N ARG A 113 -17.01 16.10 14.38
CA ARG A 113 -15.76 16.82 14.60
C ARG A 113 -15.13 17.11 13.24
N ASN A 114 -14.69 18.33 13.03
CA ASN A 114 -13.89 18.72 11.87
C ASN A 114 -12.47 19.07 12.34
N ARG A 115 -11.48 18.56 11.63
CA ARG A 115 -10.07 18.86 11.86
C ARG A 115 -9.42 19.25 10.54
N SER A 116 -8.45 20.14 10.59
CA SER A 116 -7.65 20.56 9.45
C SER A 116 -6.18 20.40 9.76
N PHE A 117 -5.41 19.92 8.80
CA PHE A 117 -3.99 19.72 8.90
C PHE A 117 -3.29 20.38 7.72
N SER A 118 -2.24 21.18 8.00
CA SER A 118 -1.29 21.56 6.95
C SER A 118 -0.38 20.38 6.68
N VAL A 119 -0.27 19.96 5.42
CA VAL A 119 0.63 18.88 5.04
C VAL A 119 2.07 19.35 4.83
N PHE A 120 2.30 20.67 4.76
CA PHE A 120 3.64 21.21 4.63
C PHE A 120 4.47 20.92 5.88
N GLY A 121 5.62 20.27 5.70
CA GLY A 121 6.48 19.86 6.79
C GLY A 121 6.08 18.56 7.49
N MET A 122 4.96 17.92 7.12
CA MET A 122 4.60 16.60 7.61
C MET A 122 5.45 15.50 6.95
N ASP A 123 5.77 14.46 7.73
CA ASP A 123 6.23 13.20 7.16
C ASP A 123 5.06 12.54 6.40
N PRO A 124 5.19 12.29 5.10
CA PRO A 124 4.13 11.61 4.35
C PRO A 124 4.00 10.11 4.71
N TYR A 125 4.98 9.52 5.39
CA TYR A 125 4.92 8.13 5.83
C TYR A 125 4.11 7.99 7.12
N LEU A 126 2.84 7.66 6.96
CA LEU A 126 1.93 7.54 8.10
C LEU A 126 2.19 6.28 8.91
N GLN A 127 2.27 6.47 10.21
CA GLN A 127 2.38 5.38 11.18
C GLN A 127 0.98 4.97 11.64
N TYR A 128 0.75 3.66 11.73
CA TYR A 128 -0.46 3.09 12.30
C TYR A 128 -0.15 1.90 13.22
N GLN A 129 -1.08 1.58 14.09
CA GLN A 129 -0.99 0.45 15.01
C GLN A 129 -2.30 -0.34 14.95
N CYS A 130 -2.18 -1.67 14.83
CA CYS A 130 -3.29 -2.62 14.86
C CYS A 130 -3.04 -3.65 15.97
N PRO A 131 -3.31 -3.33 17.24
CA PRO A 131 -3.05 -4.24 18.35
C PRO A 131 -3.81 -5.57 18.18
N PRO A 132 -3.19 -6.74 18.43
CA PRO A 132 -3.82 -8.04 18.20
C PRO A 132 -5.04 -8.26 19.09
N GLU A 133 -5.09 -7.67 20.28
CA GLU A 133 -6.19 -7.78 21.23
C GLU A 133 -7.25 -6.68 21.08
N GLY A 134 -7.01 -5.70 20.19
CA GLY A 134 -7.95 -4.62 19.90
C GLY A 134 -8.90 -4.95 18.77
N ILE A 135 -9.94 -4.14 18.62
CA ILE A 135 -10.88 -4.20 17.49
C ILE A 135 -10.61 -3.12 16.44
N VAL A 136 -9.62 -2.28 16.64
CA VAL A 136 -9.32 -1.12 15.78
C VAL A 136 -7.85 -1.07 15.37
N CYS A 137 -7.61 -0.45 14.22
CA CYS A 137 -6.33 0.14 13.87
C CYS A 137 -6.42 1.66 14.05
N THR A 138 -5.36 2.26 14.57
CA THR A 138 -5.29 3.71 14.80
C THR A 138 -4.11 4.30 14.05
N PHE A 139 -4.32 5.46 13.45
CA PHE A 139 -3.27 6.22 12.77
C PHE A 139 -2.76 7.33 13.70
N THR A 140 -1.46 7.39 13.87
CA THR A 140 -0.81 8.39 14.71
C THR A 140 -1.02 9.79 14.15
N SER A 141 -1.40 10.73 15.01
CA SER A 141 -1.53 12.12 14.60
C SER A 141 -0.17 12.74 14.29
N PRO A 142 -0.07 13.56 13.24
CA PRO A 142 1.18 14.23 12.90
C PRO A 142 1.71 15.18 14.00
N ASP A 143 0.82 15.67 14.85
CA ASP A 143 1.14 16.55 15.98
C ASP A 143 1.39 15.78 17.29
N GLY A 144 1.37 14.43 17.24
CA GLY A 144 1.59 13.57 18.41
C GLY A 144 0.42 13.53 19.40
N GLY A 145 -0.72 14.12 19.04
CA GLY A 145 -1.93 14.11 19.85
C GLY A 145 -2.77 12.83 19.72
N GLU A 146 -4.09 12.97 19.89
CA GLU A 146 -5.03 11.87 19.68
C GLU A 146 -4.92 11.31 18.25
N PRO A 147 -5.17 10.00 18.07
CA PRO A 147 -5.22 9.41 16.72
C PRO A 147 -6.14 10.22 15.81
N TRP A 148 -5.68 10.48 14.59
CA TRP A 148 -6.48 11.26 13.64
C TRP A 148 -7.48 10.42 12.86
N LEU A 149 -7.19 9.12 12.70
CA LEU A 149 -8.09 8.14 12.09
C LEU A 149 -8.10 6.86 12.91
N THR A 150 -9.28 6.26 13.01
CA THR A 150 -9.50 4.96 13.64
C THR A 150 -10.40 4.14 12.72
N ILE A 151 -9.95 2.97 12.33
CA ILE A 151 -10.69 2.05 11.47
C ILE A 151 -10.87 0.70 12.16
N LEU A 152 -11.71 -0.17 11.62
CA LEU A 152 -11.81 -1.56 12.06
C LEU A 152 -10.42 -2.22 11.97
N ARG A 153 -10.12 -3.14 12.88
CA ARG A 153 -8.86 -3.88 12.84
C ARG A 153 -8.79 -4.78 11.61
N ASP A 154 -8.11 -4.26 10.63
CA ASP A 154 -7.79 -4.90 9.35
C ASP A 154 -6.40 -4.41 8.94
N GLY A 155 -5.41 -5.29 9.02
CA GLY A 155 -4.02 -4.94 8.71
C GLY A 155 -3.85 -4.51 7.25
N ASP A 156 -4.45 -5.25 6.32
CA ASP A 156 -4.36 -4.96 4.89
C ASP A 156 -5.07 -3.64 4.55
N GLY A 157 -6.25 -3.41 5.15
CA GLY A 157 -6.98 -2.16 5.02
C GLY A 157 -6.23 -0.96 5.59
N ALA A 158 -5.54 -1.14 6.73
CA ALA A 158 -4.72 -0.09 7.34
C ALA A 158 -3.49 0.23 6.48
N GLU A 159 -2.82 -0.79 5.92
CA GLU A 159 -1.69 -0.62 5.01
C GLU A 159 -2.12 0.10 3.73
N ALA A 160 -3.22 -0.33 3.11
CA ALA A 160 -3.76 0.30 1.91
C ALA A 160 -4.11 1.77 2.15
N LEU A 161 -4.75 2.08 3.30
CA LEU A 161 -5.10 3.45 3.68
C LEU A 161 -3.85 4.29 3.97
N ALA A 162 -2.85 3.74 4.68
CA ALA A 162 -1.58 4.43 4.92
C ALA A 162 -0.87 4.77 3.60
N LYS A 163 -0.84 3.83 2.66
CA LYS A 163 -0.27 4.03 1.31
C LYS A 163 -1.01 5.14 0.57
N ALA A 164 -2.34 5.07 0.47
CA ALA A 164 -3.14 6.06 -0.23
C ALA A 164 -2.95 7.47 0.33
N LEU A 165 -3.00 7.61 1.65
CA LEU A 165 -2.81 8.88 2.34
C LEU A 165 -1.38 9.42 2.18
N SER A 166 -0.37 8.55 2.23
CA SER A 166 1.02 8.94 1.99
C SER A 166 1.21 9.55 0.59
N PHE A 167 0.59 8.96 -0.42
CA PHE A 167 0.59 9.51 -1.77
C PHE A 167 -0.20 10.81 -1.87
N LEU A 168 -1.35 10.91 -1.21
CA LEU A 168 -2.16 12.12 -1.19
C LEU A 168 -1.40 13.28 -0.54
N ILE A 169 -0.77 13.05 0.63
CA ILE A 169 0.04 14.06 1.32
C ILE A 169 1.18 14.55 0.44
N ARG A 170 1.95 13.64 -0.17
CA ARG A 170 3.02 14.01 -1.12
C ARG A 170 2.52 14.82 -2.31
N ASN A 171 1.34 14.46 -2.84
CA ASN A 171 0.75 15.21 -3.94
C ASN A 171 0.34 16.62 -3.50
N LEU A 172 -0.22 16.76 -2.29
CA LEU A 172 -0.60 18.06 -1.72
C LEU A 172 0.61 18.93 -1.37
N GLN A 173 1.75 18.34 -0.99
CA GLN A 173 3.00 19.04 -0.69
C GLN A 173 3.66 19.66 -1.94
N LYS A 174 3.29 19.22 -3.13
CA LYS A 174 3.81 19.78 -4.40
C LYS A 174 3.12 21.10 -4.81
N GLY A 175 1.98 21.41 -4.19
CA GLY A 175 1.17 22.59 -4.51
C GLY A 175 0.06 22.30 -5.51
#